data_f6a8e936087ed4b2d786d89c6fa37ae5
#
_entry.id   f6a8e936087ed4b2d786d89c6fa37ae5
#
_cell.length_a   1.000
_cell.length_b   1.000
_cell.length_c   1.000
_cell.angle_alpha   90.00
_cell.angle_beta   90.00
_cell.angle_gamma   90.00
#
_symmetry.space_group_name_H-M   'P 1'
#
loop_
_entity.id
_entity.type
_entity.pdbx_description
1 polymer ?
#
loop_
_entity_poly.entity_id
_entity_poly.type
_entity_poly.pdbx_seq_one_letter_code
_entity_poly.pdbx_strand_id
1 'polypeptide(L)'
;MLDNYFKYKQHKTDFKTEVVAGVSTFLTMAYIMFLNPVILSDGGFDFGGVFTATACATALACFIAAFYAKTWPVGLAPGMGINAFIAYGVCLGMNYTPEEALGAVLVAGVVFLIVSLTPIRAWLINSIPKSLKLGIGAGIGLFLALIGFEIMGLTADNPVTLVQLGDLSNPLLLLGAGAFISMIVMEKKGIKGNIIIGIIAFSIIAWITGYGQFNGVVGEVPSMSYLFKFDLGAALSASMVTVVFTLFFIDFFDTAGTLTSVANVSGKIGR
;
A
#
# COMPACT_ATOMS: atom_id res chain seq x y z
N MET A 1 -10.75 -16.36 -27.75
CA MET A 1 -11.72 -16.05 -26.67
C MET A 1 -11.27 -14.81 -25.87
N LEU A 2 -10.03 -14.76 -25.38
CA LEU A 2 -9.49 -13.61 -24.64
C LEU A 2 -9.40 -12.33 -25.49
N ASP A 3 -9.00 -12.43 -26.76
CA ASP A 3 -8.92 -11.29 -27.68
C ASP A 3 -10.30 -10.62 -27.91
N ASN A 4 -11.38 -11.42 -27.95
CA ASN A 4 -12.73 -10.88 -28.09
C ASN A 4 -13.23 -10.18 -26.82
N TYR A 5 -12.77 -10.65 -25.66
CA TYR A 5 -13.17 -10.06 -24.38
C TYR A 5 -12.41 -8.78 -24.08
N PHE A 6 -11.08 -8.81 -24.18
CA PHE A 6 -10.19 -7.69 -23.85
C PHE A 6 -9.87 -6.78 -25.02
N LYS A 7 -10.29 -7.14 -26.26
CA LYS A 7 -10.17 -6.32 -27.48
C LYS A 7 -8.72 -5.86 -27.77
N TYR A 8 -7.74 -6.76 -27.63
CA TYR A 8 -6.32 -6.45 -27.80
C TYR A 8 -6.02 -5.64 -29.06
N LYS A 9 -6.62 -6.02 -30.23
CA LYS A 9 -6.41 -5.31 -31.50
C LYS A 9 -6.87 -3.86 -31.47
N GLN A 10 -7.98 -3.57 -30.76
CA GLN A 10 -8.46 -2.18 -30.61
C GLN A 10 -7.53 -1.33 -29.75
N HIS A 11 -6.86 -1.96 -28.78
CA HIS A 11 -5.89 -1.31 -27.89
C HIS A 11 -4.46 -1.34 -28.42
N LYS A 12 -4.22 -1.84 -29.67
CA LYS A 12 -2.91 -1.95 -30.31
C LYS A 12 -1.90 -2.72 -29.44
N THR A 13 -2.35 -3.79 -28.78
CA THR A 13 -1.55 -4.65 -27.94
C THR A 13 -1.73 -6.12 -28.32
N ASP A 14 -0.94 -7.01 -27.73
CA ASP A 14 -1.02 -8.44 -27.87
C ASP A 14 -0.91 -9.14 -26.51
N PHE A 15 -1.23 -10.43 -26.45
CA PHE A 15 -1.21 -11.20 -25.21
C PHE A 15 0.17 -11.20 -24.55
N LYS A 16 1.25 -11.28 -25.32
CA LYS A 16 2.61 -11.28 -24.79
C LYS A 16 2.96 -9.96 -24.12
N THR A 17 2.61 -8.85 -24.76
CA THR A 17 2.81 -7.50 -24.23
C THR A 17 2.03 -7.30 -22.92
N GLU A 18 0.76 -7.77 -22.87
CA GLU A 18 -0.07 -7.69 -21.67
C GLU A 18 0.50 -8.51 -20.52
N VAL A 19 0.98 -9.74 -20.78
CA VAL A 19 1.64 -10.56 -19.75
C VAL A 19 2.90 -9.87 -19.21
N VAL A 20 3.75 -9.34 -20.09
CA VAL A 20 4.96 -8.62 -19.68
C VAL A 20 4.61 -7.37 -18.85
N ALA A 21 3.58 -6.63 -19.26
CA ALA A 21 3.10 -5.48 -18.51
C ALA A 21 2.56 -5.88 -17.13
N GLY A 22 1.75 -6.95 -17.07
CA GLY A 22 1.23 -7.48 -15.81
C GLY A 22 2.33 -7.93 -14.85
N VAL A 23 3.31 -8.69 -15.34
CA VAL A 23 4.48 -9.11 -14.54
C VAL A 23 5.28 -7.89 -14.08
N SER A 24 5.49 -6.90 -14.94
CA SER A 24 6.19 -5.66 -14.54
C SER A 24 5.44 -4.92 -13.43
N THR A 25 4.11 -4.80 -13.53
CA THR A 25 3.26 -4.19 -12.50
C THR A 25 3.33 -5.00 -11.21
N PHE A 26 3.22 -6.33 -11.28
CA PHE A 26 3.35 -7.20 -10.11
C PHE A 26 4.70 -7.00 -9.40
N LEU A 27 5.81 -7.00 -10.14
CA LEU A 27 7.15 -6.81 -9.56
C LEU A 27 7.32 -5.47 -8.85
N THR A 28 6.65 -4.42 -9.33
CA THR A 28 6.69 -3.11 -8.66
C THR A 28 5.81 -3.04 -7.41
N MET A 29 4.83 -3.93 -7.28
CA MET A 29 3.89 -3.96 -6.15
C MET A 29 4.19 -5.08 -5.14
N ALA A 30 4.99 -6.08 -5.52
CA ALA A 30 5.17 -7.30 -4.72
C ALA A 30 5.71 -7.05 -3.30
N TYR A 31 6.43 -5.95 -3.08
CA TYR A 31 6.95 -5.59 -1.76
C TYR A 31 5.86 -5.37 -0.71
N ILE A 32 4.63 -5.00 -1.13
CA ILE A 32 3.52 -4.72 -0.20
C ILE A 32 3.10 -5.97 0.57
N MET A 33 3.32 -7.15 -0.01
CA MET A 33 3.04 -8.43 0.63
C MET A 33 3.80 -8.61 1.95
N PHE A 34 4.96 -7.97 2.06
CA PHE A 34 5.81 -8.02 3.25
C PHE A 34 5.68 -6.75 4.10
N LEU A 35 5.67 -5.59 3.45
CA LEU A 35 5.65 -4.31 4.16
C LEU A 35 4.33 -4.07 4.89
N ASN A 36 3.20 -4.48 4.30
CA ASN A 36 1.89 -4.33 4.94
C ASN A 36 1.77 -5.11 6.26
N PRO A 37 2.13 -6.42 6.31
CA PRO A 37 2.18 -7.16 7.58
C PRO A 37 3.16 -6.55 8.60
N VAL A 38 4.31 -6.07 8.19
CA VAL A 38 5.28 -5.43 9.10
C VAL A 38 4.64 -4.23 9.80
N ILE A 39 4.07 -3.29 9.04
CA ILE A 39 3.45 -2.08 9.61
C ILE A 39 2.26 -2.42 10.52
N LEU A 40 1.38 -3.33 10.09
CA LEU A 40 0.21 -3.68 10.89
C LEU A 40 0.58 -4.50 12.14
N SER A 41 1.68 -5.27 12.10
CA SER A 41 2.17 -6.00 13.28
C SER A 41 2.58 -5.09 14.42
N ASP A 42 3.09 -3.89 14.12
CA ASP A 42 3.38 -2.88 15.15
C ASP A 42 2.09 -2.45 15.88
N GLY A 43 0.95 -2.46 15.19
CA GLY A 43 -0.38 -2.23 15.76
C GLY A 43 -0.99 -3.45 16.48
N GLY A 44 -0.24 -4.54 16.65
CA GLY A 44 -0.69 -5.76 17.34
C GLY A 44 -1.38 -6.79 16.45
N PHE A 45 -1.34 -6.64 15.13
CA PHE A 45 -1.88 -7.64 14.20
C PHE A 45 -0.94 -8.84 14.04
N ASP A 46 -1.52 -10.04 13.84
CA ASP A 46 -0.74 -11.22 13.47
C ASP A 46 -0.17 -11.11 12.06
N PHE A 47 1.15 -11.20 11.93
CA PHE A 47 1.85 -11.07 10.65
C PHE A 47 1.31 -12.04 9.58
N GLY A 48 1.14 -13.31 9.93
CA GLY A 48 0.68 -14.35 9.00
C GLY A 48 -0.74 -14.09 8.50
N GLY A 49 -1.63 -13.69 9.40
CA GLY A 49 -3.01 -13.33 9.06
C GLY A 49 -3.10 -12.12 8.14
N VAL A 50 -2.31 -11.07 8.40
CA VAL A 50 -2.24 -9.88 7.54
C VAL A 50 -1.63 -10.22 6.18
N PHE A 51 -0.57 -11.04 6.13
CA PHE A 51 0.04 -11.49 4.88
C PHE A 51 -1.00 -12.18 3.97
N THR A 52 -1.73 -13.15 4.53
CA THR A 52 -2.79 -13.87 3.79
C THR A 52 -3.90 -12.93 3.33
N ALA A 53 -4.39 -12.05 4.23
CA ALA A 53 -5.42 -11.09 3.92
C ALA A 53 -4.99 -10.12 2.81
N THR A 54 -3.74 -9.64 2.85
CA THR A 54 -3.15 -8.76 1.82
C THR A 54 -3.12 -9.46 0.46
N ALA A 55 -2.66 -10.73 0.42
CA ALA A 55 -2.62 -11.51 -0.81
C ALA A 55 -4.01 -11.70 -1.41
N CYS A 56 -4.96 -12.17 -0.59
CA CYS A 56 -6.33 -12.43 -1.02
C CYS A 56 -7.05 -11.16 -1.47
N ALA A 57 -6.94 -10.07 -0.71
CA ALA A 57 -7.56 -8.79 -1.04
C ALA A 57 -6.99 -8.20 -2.34
N THR A 58 -5.66 -8.22 -2.51
CA THR A 58 -4.99 -7.76 -3.72
C THR A 58 -5.39 -8.59 -4.94
N ALA A 59 -5.39 -9.92 -4.81
CA ALA A 59 -5.82 -10.81 -5.90
C ALA A 59 -7.27 -10.54 -6.29
N LEU A 60 -8.18 -10.48 -5.32
CA LEU A 60 -9.60 -10.23 -5.56
C LEU A 60 -9.84 -8.86 -6.21
N ALA A 61 -9.19 -7.82 -5.71
CA ALA A 61 -9.31 -6.46 -6.25
C ALA A 61 -8.79 -6.39 -7.70
N CYS A 62 -7.64 -7.00 -7.99
CA CYS A 62 -7.08 -7.07 -9.33
C CYS A 62 -7.98 -7.88 -10.28
N PHE A 63 -8.55 -8.99 -9.84
CA PHE A 63 -9.52 -9.76 -10.64
C PHE A 63 -10.77 -8.93 -10.96
N ILE A 64 -11.38 -8.30 -9.96
CA ILE A 64 -12.54 -7.43 -10.17
C ILE A 64 -12.20 -6.31 -11.14
N ALA A 65 -11.06 -5.64 -10.97
CA ALA A 65 -10.61 -4.59 -11.88
C ALA A 65 -10.41 -5.11 -13.32
N ALA A 66 -9.78 -6.26 -13.51
CA ALA A 66 -9.54 -6.86 -14.81
C ALA A 66 -10.85 -7.18 -15.56
N PHE A 67 -11.84 -7.74 -14.87
CA PHE A 67 -13.09 -8.15 -15.50
C PHE A 67 -14.11 -7.01 -15.60
N TYR A 68 -14.17 -6.12 -14.62
CA TYR A 68 -15.14 -5.02 -14.60
C TYR A 68 -14.64 -3.80 -15.37
N ALA A 69 -13.42 -3.35 -15.13
CA ALA A 69 -12.88 -2.14 -15.73
C ALA A 69 -12.29 -2.34 -17.12
N LYS A 70 -12.07 -3.56 -17.59
CA LYS A 70 -11.60 -4.03 -18.92
C LYS A 70 -10.54 -3.18 -19.63
N THR A 71 -10.71 -1.87 -19.66
CA THR A 71 -9.86 -0.91 -20.39
C THR A 71 -8.87 -0.17 -19.51
N TRP A 72 -8.87 -0.46 -18.21
CA TRP A 72 -7.98 0.15 -17.22
C TRP A 72 -7.08 -0.93 -16.61
N PRO A 73 -5.92 -1.17 -17.20
CA PRO A 73 -4.97 -2.16 -16.71
C PRO A 73 -4.19 -1.58 -15.51
N VAL A 74 -4.82 -1.54 -14.35
CA VAL A 74 -4.19 -1.10 -13.10
C VAL A 74 -4.10 -2.26 -12.12
N GLY A 75 -2.96 -2.39 -11.44
CA GLY A 75 -2.83 -3.22 -10.27
C GLY A 75 -3.43 -2.49 -9.05
N LEU A 76 -4.16 -3.22 -8.23
CA LEU A 76 -4.75 -2.70 -6.99
C LEU A 76 -4.14 -3.44 -5.80
N ALA A 77 -3.76 -2.70 -4.76
CA ALA A 77 -3.24 -3.23 -3.51
C ALA A 77 -3.68 -2.34 -2.34
N PRO A 78 -3.59 -2.81 -1.08
CA PRO A 78 -3.89 -2.00 0.09
C PRO A 78 -3.08 -0.71 0.14
N GLY A 79 -3.71 0.40 0.56
CA GLY A 79 -3.08 1.71 0.67
C GLY A 79 -2.19 1.80 1.91
N MET A 80 -0.90 2.08 1.74
CA MET A 80 0.07 2.11 2.84
C MET A 80 -0.21 3.22 3.86
N GLY A 81 -0.72 4.39 3.41
CA GLY A 81 -1.07 5.48 4.31
C GLY A 81 -2.19 5.13 5.29
N ILE A 82 -3.19 4.37 4.82
CA ILE A 82 -4.30 3.89 5.66
C ILE A 82 -3.78 2.87 6.68
N ASN A 83 -2.94 1.95 6.26
CA ASN A 83 -2.39 0.90 7.12
C ASN A 83 -1.54 1.48 8.24
N ALA A 84 -0.72 2.47 7.95
CA ALA A 84 0.06 3.18 8.96
C ALA A 84 -0.83 3.99 9.92
N PHE A 85 -1.89 4.63 9.43
CA PHE A 85 -2.87 5.29 10.31
C PHE A 85 -3.58 4.28 11.23
N ILE A 86 -3.92 3.10 10.72
CA ILE A 86 -4.52 2.03 11.54
C ILE A 86 -3.55 1.57 12.63
N ALA A 87 -2.32 1.23 12.27
CA ALA A 87 -1.33 0.70 13.22
C ALA A 87 -0.95 1.75 14.27
N TYR A 88 -0.45 2.91 13.82
CA TYR A 88 0.13 3.92 14.71
C TYR A 88 -0.91 4.89 15.28
N GLY A 89 -1.90 5.29 14.50
CA GLY A 89 -2.93 6.22 14.94
C GLY A 89 -4.03 5.55 15.78
N VAL A 90 -4.62 4.48 15.24
CA VAL A 90 -5.80 3.85 15.87
C VAL A 90 -5.37 2.85 16.94
N CYS A 91 -4.55 1.86 16.60
CA CYS A 91 -4.19 0.82 17.57
C CYS A 91 -3.24 1.34 18.64
N LEU A 92 -2.10 1.92 18.29
CA LEU A 92 -1.12 2.41 19.27
C LEU A 92 -1.52 3.75 19.87
N GLY A 93 -1.99 4.71 19.07
CA GLY A 93 -2.27 6.07 19.56
C GLY A 93 -3.57 6.18 20.35
N MET A 94 -4.61 5.43 19.97
CA MET A 94 -5.93 5.46 20.62
C MET A 94 -6.23 4.21 21.45
N ASN A 95 -5.29 3.22 21.51
CA ASN A 95 -5.40 1.96 22.24
C ASN A 95 -6.61 1.10 21.84
N TYR A 96 -6.97 1.08 20.55
CA TYR A 96 -7.97 0.16 20.04
C TYR A 96 -7.35 -1.18 19.64
N THR A 97 -8.14 -2.24 19.77
CA THR A 97 -7.71 -3.58 19.34
C THR A 97 -7.73 -3.72 17.80
N PRO A 98 -6.98 -4.67 17.26
CA PRO A 98 -7.02 -4.97 15.81
C PRO A 98 -8.44 -5.25 15.28
N GLU A 99 -9.26 -5.97 16.04
CA GLU A 99 -10.63 -6.33 15.66
C GLU A 99 -11.56 -5.10 15.61
N GLU A 100 -11.41 -4.17 16.53
CA GLU A 100 -12.14 -2.88 16.55
C GLU A 100 -11.72 -2.02 15.35
N ALA A 101 -10.41 -1.95 15.08
CA ALA A 101 -9.88 -1.22 13.94
C ALA A 101 -10.36 -1.81 12.61
N LEU A 102 -10.39 -3.16 12.46
CA LEU A 102 -10.96 -3.83 11.29
C LEU A 102 -12.45 -3.56 11.13
N GLY A 103 -13.19 -3.47 12.24
CA GLY A 103 -14.59 -3.04 12.22
C GLY A 103 -14.76 -1.64 11.63
N ALA A 104 -13.93 -0.68 12.07
CA ALA A 104 -13.94 0.68 11.53
C ALA A 104 -13.58 0.73 10.04
N VAL A 105 -12.57 -0.05 9.60
CA VAL A 105 -12.20 -0.20 8.18
C VAL A 105 -13.37 -0.72 7.35
N LEU A 106 -14.06 -1.75 7.84
CA LEU A 106 -15.21 -2.31 7.14
C LEU A 106 -16.34 -1.28 6.98
N VAL A 107 -16.68 -0.56 8.05
CA VAL A 107 -17.71 0.49 8.00
C VAL A 107 -17.28 1.60 7.04
N ALA A 108 -16.04 2.07 7.10
CA ALA A 108 -15.50 3.09 6.19
C ALA A 108 -15.56 2.62 4.73
N GLY A 109 -15.22 1.36 4.46
CA GLY A 109 -15.29 0.75 3.13
C GLY A 109 -16.73 0.66 2.58
N VAL A 110 -17.69 0.30 3.43
CA VAL A 110 -19.13 0.30 3.05
C VAL A 110 -19.60 1.72 2.72
N VAL A 111 -19.25 2.70 3.55
CA VAL A 111 -19.57 4.12 3.29
C VAL A 111 -18.93 4.58 1.97
N PHE A 112 -17.67 4.23 1.74
CA PHE A 112 -16.97 4.52 0.50
C PHE A 112 -17.67 3.92 -0.73
N LEU A 113 -18.11 2.66 -0.63
CA LEU A 113 -18.84 1.99 -1.70
C LEU A 113 -20.15 2.72 -2.01
N ILE A 114 -20.95 3.05 -0.98
CA ILE A 114 -22.21 3.77 -1.14
C ILE A 114 -21.95 5.14 -1.81
N VAL A 115 -20.98 5.92 -1.32
CA VAL A 115 -20.66 7.22 -1.90
C VAL A 115 -20.17 7.07 -3.35
N SER A 116 -19.40 6.02 -3.66
CA SER A 116 -18.88 5.78 -5.01
C SER A 116 -19.96 5.41 -6.02
N LEU A 117 -21.08 4.85 -5.59
CA LEU A 117 -22.24 4.53 -6.44
C LEU A 117 -23.14 5.74 -6.68
N THR A 118 -22.91 6.84 -5.97
CA THR A 118 -23.72 8.07 -6.08
C THR A 118 -22.95 9.17 -6.82
N PRO A 119 -23.66 10.21 -7.36
CA PRO A 119 -23.00 11.38 -7.96
C PRO A 119 -22.21 12.22 -6.95
N ILE A 120 -22.36 11.97 -5.64
CA ILE A 120 -21.67 12.68 -4.56
C ILE A 120 -20.14 12.57 -4.73
N ARG A 121 -19.63 11.41 -5.19
CA ARG A 121 -18.21 11.22 -5.46
C ARG A 121 -17.66 12.23 -6.46
N ALA A 122 -18.34 12.43 -7.58
CA ALA A 122 -17.91 13.37 -8.60
C ALA A 122 -17.96 14.82 -8.07
N TRP A 123 -18.99 15.16 -7.32
CA TRP A 123 -19.13 16.46 -6.67
C TRP A 123 -18.01 16.73 -5.67
N LEU A 124 -17.71 15.78 -4.78
CA LEU A 124 -16.60 15.86 -3.80
C LEU A 124 -15.26 16.08 -4.51
N ILE A 125 -14.93 15.23 -5.51
CA ILE A 125 -13.66 15.35 -6.24
C ILE A 125 -13.54 16.72 -6.93
N ASN A 126 -14.60 17.23 -7.53
CA ASN A 126 -14.58 18.50 -8.23
C ASN A 126 -14.56 19.71 -7.28
N SER A 127 -15.09 19.55 -6.07
CA SER A 127 -15.10 20.61 -5.04
C SER A 127 -13.74 20.85 -4.40
N ILE A 128 -12.81 19.89 -4.51
CA ILE A 128 -11.48 19.98 -3.88
C ILE A 128 -10.54 20.79 -4.78
N PRO A 129 -9.93 21.88 -4.26
CA PRO A 129 -8.92 22.64 -4.99
C PRO A 129 -7.75 21.77 -5.45
N LYS A 130 -7.21 22.03 -6.63
CA LYS A 130 -6.09 21.28 -7.21
C LYS A 130 -4.85 21.30 -6.31
N SER A 131 -4.58 22.42 -5.64
CA SER A 131 -3.49 22.55 -4.68
C SER A 131 -3.63 21.60 -3.48
N LEU A 132 -4.87 21.43 -2.97
CA LEU A 132 -5.11 20.49 -1.85
C LEU A 132 -4.91 19.03 -2.28
N LYS A 133 -5.37 18.65 -3.48
CA LYS A 133 -5.11 17.29 -4.02
C LYS A 133 -3.62 16.99 -4.12
N LEU A 134 -2.82 17.94 -4.62
CA LEU A 134 -1.37 17.80 -4.70
C LEU A 134 -0.73 17.76 -3.30
N GLY A 135 -1.21 18.58 -2.37
CA GLY A 135 -0.75 18.62 -0.98
C GLY A 135 -0.99 17.31 -0.24
N ILE A 136 -2.13 16.67 -0.45
CA ILE A 136 -2.44 15.35 0.14
C ILE A 136 -1.44 14.30 -0.34
N GLY A 137 -1.20 14.21 -1.66
CA GLY A 137 -0.23 13.27 -2.21
C GLY A 137 1.20 13.50 -1.68
N ALA A 138 1.62 14.76 -1.58
CA ALA A 138 2.91 15.11 -1.00
C ALA A 138 2.99 14.74 0.50
N GLY A 139 1.92 15.00 1.26
CA GLY A 139 1.83 14.66 2.68
C GLY A 139 1.93 13.15 2.93
N ILE A 140 1.20 12.35 2.16
CA ILE A 140 1.28 10.88 2.23
C ILE A 140 2.70 10.41 1.89
N GLY A 141 3.32 10.96 0.84
CA GLY A 141 4.69 10.61 0.46
C GLY A 141 5.71 10.93 1.55
N LEU A 142 5.63 12.10 2.19
CA LEU A 142 6.50 12.48 3.31
C LEU A 142 6.26 11.62 4.55
N PHE A 143 5.03 11.28 4.84
CA PHE A 143 4.68 10.38 5.94
C PHE A 143 5.27 8.98 5.75
N LEU A 144 5.14 8.40 4.56
CA LEU A 144 5.75 7.12 4.23
C LEU A 144 7.28 7.18 4.25
N ALA A 145 7.88 8.31 3.84
CA ALA A 145 9.32 8.50 3.93
C ALA A 145 9.80 8.53 5.39
N LEU A 146 9.06 9.18 6.28
CA LEU A 146 9.38 9.22 7.72
C LEU A 146 9.35 7.81 8.32
N ILE A 147 8.29 7.04 8.05
CA ILE A 147 8.19 5.63 8.49
C ILE A 147 9.35 4.80 7.91
N GLY A 148 9.67 4.99 6.63
CA GLY A 148 10.79 4.28 6.00
C GLY A 148 12.13 4.61 6.65
N PHE A 149 12.36 5.85 7.06
CA PHE A 149 13.57 6.26 7.77
C PHE A 149 13.63 5.68 9.19
N GLU A 150 12.49 5.56 9.86
CA GLU A 150 12.38 4.92 11.17
C GLU A 150 12.68 3.42 11.09
N ILE A 151 12.02 2.70 10.19
CA ILE A 151 12.26 1.26 9.97
C ILE A 151 13.72 0.99 9.56
N MET A 152 14.32 1.87 8.76
CA MET A 152 15.73 1.77 8.37
C MET A 152 16.69 2.08 9.51
N GLY A 153 16.23 2.72 10.60
CA GLY A 153 17.04 3.18 11.72
C GLY A 153 17.80 4.47 11.47
N LEU A 154 17.44 5.24 10.42
CA LEU A 154 17.99 6.58 10.17
C LEU A 154 17.44 7.60 11.16
N THR A 155 16.20 7.46 11.55
CA THR A 155 15.55 8.25 12.59
C THR A 155 15.23 7.37 13.79
N ALA A 156 15.33 7.92 14.98
CA ALA A 156 15.01 7.29 16.25
C ALA A 156 14.16 8.23 17.10
N ASP A 157 13.41 7.67 18.03
CA ASP A 157 12.57 8.42 18.95
C ASP A 157 13.39 9.31 19.88
N ASN A 158 12.87 10.51 20.12
CA ASN A 158 13.39 11.43 21.12
C ASN A 158 12.23 12.07 21.89
N PRO A 159 12.19 11.94 23.22
CA PRO A 159 11.06 12.44 24.02
C PRO A 159 10.90 13.97 23.99
N VAL A 160 11.94 14.71 23.58
CA VAL A 160 11.93 16.18 23.53
C VAL A 160 11.65 16.71 22.14
N THR A 161 12.36 16.18 21.12
CA THR A 161 12.26 16.65 19.73
C THR A 161 11.41 15.75 18.85
N LEU A 162 10.82 14.70 19.42
CA LEU A 162 10.06 13.62 18.77
C LEU A 162 10.91 12.75 17.86
N VAL A 163 11.86 13.31 17.14
CA VAL A 163 12.73 12.61 16.21
C VAL A 163 14.18 13.05 16.42
N GLN A 164 15.10 12.11 16.39
CA GLN A 164 16.55 12.34 16.37
C GLN A 164 17.22 11.48 15.32
N LEU A 165 18.47 11.76 15.01
CA LEU A 165 19.28 10.93 14.14
C LEU A 165 19.60 9.60 14.82
N GLY A 166 19.40 8.50 14.09
CA GLY A 166 19.74 7.16 14.56
C GLY A 166 21.24 6.89 14.55
N ASP A 167 21.62 5.65 14.86
CA ASP A 167 23.02 5.23 14.86
C ASP A 167 23.52 4.99 13.43
N LEU A 168 24.26 5.93 12.89
CA LEU A 168 24.83 5.86 11.54
C LEU A 168 25.91 4.77 11.37
N SER A 169 26.40 4.19 12.46
CA SER A 169 27.35 3.06 12.43
C SER A 169 26.64 1.70 12.27
N ASN A 170 25.31 1.66 12.35
CA ASN A 170 24.54 0.43 12.19
C ASN A 170 24.66 -0.10 10.75
N PRO A 171 25.20 -1.32 10.54
CA PRO A 171 25.37 -1.90 9.21
C PRO A 171 24.05 -2.09 8.46
N LEU A 172 22.94 -2.35 9.16
CA LEU A 172 21.62 -2.48 8.54
C LEU A 172 21.14 -1.15 7.94
N LEU A 173 21.44 -0.02 8.61
CA LEU A 173 21.16 1.31 8.06
C LEU A 173 21.97 1.55 6.79
N LEU A 174 23.25 1.20 6.79
CA LEU A 174 24.10 1.37 5.60
C LEU A 174 23.62 0.48 4.44
N LEU A 175 23.19 -0.74 4.71
CA LEU A 175 22.58 -1.62 3.72
C LEU A 175 21.27 -1.05 3.18
N GLY A 176 20.39 -0.54 4.04
CA GLY A 176 19.14 0.11 3.65
C GLY A 176 19.36 1.35 2.80
N ALA A 177 20.29 2.22 3.18
CA ALA A 177 20.66 3.40 2.42
C ALA A 177 21.26 3.02 1.05
N GLY A 178 22.14 2.01 1.00
CA GLY A 178 22.69 1.46 -0.23
C GLY A 178 21.63 0.89 -1.15
N ALA A 179 20.66 0.15 -0.60
CA ALA A 179 19.50 -0.36 -1.33
C ALA A 179 18.70 0.80 -1.95
N PHE A 180 18.35 1.80 -1.16
CA PHE A 180 17.58 2.97 -1.61
C PHE A 180 18.29 3.72 -2.75
N ILE A 181 19.58 4.03 -2.58
CA ILE A 181 20.38 4.70 -3.62
C ILE A 181 20.44 3.85 -4.89
N SER A 182 20.66 2.53 -4.75
CA SER A 182 20.73 1.64 -5.90
C SER A 182 19.42 1.57 -6.67
N MET A 183 18.26 1.57 -5.98
CA MET A 183 16.94 1.62 -6.59
C MET A 183 16.73 2.92 -7.38
N ILE A 184 17.14 4.08 -6.83
CA ILE A 184 17.06 5.37 -7.54
C ILE A 184 17.95 5.36 -8.79
N VAL A 185 19.14 4.80 -8.71
CA VAL A 185 20.05 4.70 -9.88
C VAL A 185 19.46 3.77 -10.95
N MET A 186 18.89 2.65 -10.56
CA MET A 186 18.20 1.72 -11.47
C MET A 186 16.98 2.36 -12.11
N GLU A 187 16.20 3.14 -11.36
CA GLU A 187 15.06 3.90 -11.88
C GLU A 187 15.51 4.88 -12.97
N LYS A 188 16.55 5.69 -12.70
CA LYS A 188 17.12 6.61 -13.69
C LYS A 188 17.61 5.91 -14.96
N LYS A 189 18.09 4.67 -14.84
CA LYS A 189 18.52 3.86 -16.00
C LYS A 189 17.34 3.18 -16.71
N GLY A 190 16.11 3.35 -16.24
CA GLY A 190 14.91 2.74 -16.83
C GLY A 190 14.81 1.23 -16.62
N ILE A 191 15.47 0.69 -15.59
CA ILE A 191 15.42 -0.74 -15.27
C ILE A 191 14.06 -1.04 -14.62
N LYS A 192 13.24 -1.82 -15.30
CA LYS A 192 11.93 -2.26 -14.79
C LYS A 192 12.12 -3.22 -13.61
N GLY A 193 11.28 -3.06 -12.57
CA GLY A 193 11.36 -3.88 -11.36
C GLY A 193 12.53 -3.53 -10.43
N ASN A 194 13.10 -2.33 -10.56
CA ASN A 194 14.20 -1.81 -9.75
C ASN A 194 13.98 -1.98 -8.24
N ILE A 195 12.75 -1.79 -7.75
CA ILE A 195 12.41 -1.93 -6.33
C ILE A 195 12.62 -3.38 -5.88
N ILE A 196 12.01 -4.35 -6.56
CA ILE A 196 12.13 -5.76 -6.16
C ILE A 196 13.56 -6.29 -6.35
N ILE A 197 14.26 -5.83 -7.40
CA ILE A 197 15.67 -6.17 -7.63
C ILE A 197 16.52 -5.63 -6.48
N GLY A 198 16.30 -4.39 -6.05
CA GLY A 198 17.00 -3.79 -4.92
C GLY A 198 16.73 -4.55 -3.62
N ILE A 199 15.47 -4.85 -3.32
CA ILE A 199 15.10 -5.62 -2.12
C ILE A 199 15.81 -6.97 -2.11
N ILE A 200 15.70 -7.76 -3.18
CA ILE A 200 16.31 -9.10 -3.26
C ILE A 200 17.84 -9.01 -3.15
N ALA A 201 18.48 -8.11 -3.89
CA ALA A 201 19.94 -7.99 -3.89
C ALA A 201 20.48 -7.63 -2.51
N PHE A 202 19.89 -6.64 -1.85
CA PHE A 202 20.36 -6.22 -0.52
C PHE A 202 19.92 -7.17 0.59
N SER A 203 18.81 -7.91 0.45
CA SER A 203 18.48 -9.03 1.34
C SER A 203 19.52 -10.15 1.25
N ILE A 204 19.96 -10.51 0.05
CA ILE A 204 21.03 -11.50 -0.13
C ILE A 204 22.34 -11.01 0.52
N ILE A 205 22.70 -9.75 0.33
CA ILE A 205 23.88 -9.17 0.98
C ILE A 205 23.74 -9.25 2.50
N ALA A 206 22.59 -8.89 3.07
CA ALA A 206 22.33 -8.97 4.50
C ALA A 206 22.46 -10.41 5.04
N TRP A 207 22.00 -11.40 4.30
CA TRP A 207 22.16 -12.82 4.68
C TRP A 207 23.62 -13.26 4.64
N ILE A 208 24.37 -12.94 3.59
CA ILE A 208 25.78 -13.30 3.46
C ILE A 208 26.64 -12.65 4.55
N THR A 209 26.30 -11.40 4.91
CA THR A 209 27.02 -10.64 5.94
C THR A 209 26.59 -10.98 7.37
N GLY A 210 25.59 -11.85 7.54
CA GLY A 210 25.10 -12.29 8.85
C GLY A 210 24.17 -11.32 9.55
N TYR A 211 23.74 -10.24 8.89
CA TYR A 211 22.78 -9.26 9.43
C TYR A 211 21.31 -9.65 9.16
N GLY A 212 21.05 -10.64 8.34
CA GLY A 212 19.73 -11.20 8.06
C GLY A 212 19.68 -12.69 8.35
N GLN A 213 18.48 -13.22 8.65
CA GLN A 213 18.25 -14.65 8.79
C GLN A 213 17.50 -15.17 7.56
N PHE A 214 17.96 -16.28 7.01
CA PHE A 214 17.28 -16.98 5.94
C PHE A 214 16.59 -18.23 6.50
N ASN A 215 15.27 -18.17 6.63
CA ASN A 215 14.47 -19.24 7.23
C ASN A 215 13.91 -20.23 6.19
N GLY A 216 14.47 -20.26 4.98
CA GLY A 216 14.04 -21.13 3.89
C GLY A 216 13.20 -20.43 2.82
N VAL A 217 12.96 -21.15 1.73
CA VAL A 217 12.18 -20.66 0.56
C VAL A 217 10.69 -20.92 0.75
N VAL A 218 10.34 -21.93 1.55
CA VAL A 218 8.95 -22.31 1.83
C VAL A 218 8.74 -22.20 3.34
N GLY A 219 7.84 -21.34 3.74
CA GLY A 219 7.41 -21.19 5.13
C GLY A 219 6.16 -22.02 5.44
N GLU A 220 5.71 -21.94 6.68
CA GLU A 220 4.41 -22.48 7.08
C GLU A 220 3.28 -21.76 6.35
N VAL A 221 2.15 -22.44 6.14
CA VAL A 221 0.96 -21.83 5.55
C VAL A 221 0.49 -20.70 6.47
N PRO A 222 0.45 -19.44 5.98
CA PRO A 222 0.06 -18.32 6.83
C PRO A 222 -1.36 -18.48 7.38
N SER A 223 -1.56 -18.03 8.61
CA SER A 223 -2.84 -18.13 9.28
C SER A 223 -3.92 -17.29 8.58
N MET A 224 -5.18 -17.71 8.69
CA MET A 224 -6.35 -16.92 8.28
C MET A 224 -7.01 -16.29 9.52
N SER A 225 -6.20 -15.83 10.48
CA SER A 225 -6.66 -15.41 11.81
C SER A 225 -7.65 -14.26 11.80
N TYR A 226 -7.59 -13.38 10.78
CA TYR A 226 -8.47 -12.21 10.67
C TYR A 226 -9.64 -12.37 9.69
N LEU A 227 -9.87 -13.56 9.15
CA LEU A 227 -11.03 -13.79 8.29
C LEU A 227 -12.31 -13.63 9.12
N PHE A 228 -13.12 -12.61 8.78
CA PHE A 228 -14.36 -12.22 9.48
C PHE A 228 -14.20 -11.86 10.99
N LYS A 229 -12.99 -11.58 11.46
CA LYS A 229 -12.75 -11.07 12.81
C LYS A 229 -12.78 -9.53 12.79
N PHE A 230 -13.96 -8.97 12.96
CA PHE A 230 -14.17 -7.54 13.11
C PHE A 230 -15.26 -7.25 14.13
N ASP A 231 -15.03 -6.25 14.98
CA ASP A 231 -16.02 -5.80 15.96
C ASP A 231 -16.82 -4.62 15.38
N LEU A 232 -18.02 -4.93 14.88
CA LEU A 232 -18.95 -3.91 14.38
C LEU A 232 -19.59 -3.11 15.51
N GLY A 233 -19.74 -3.69 16.70
CA GLY A 233 -20.30 -3.00 17.84
C GLY A 233 -19.44 -1.83 18.27
N ALA A 234 -18.12 -2.07 18.41
CA ALA A 234 -17.15 -1.03 18.67
C ALA A 234 -17.06 -0.01 17.52
N ALA A 235 -17.05 -0.47 16.27
CA ALA A 235 -16.94 0.39 15.09
C ALA A 235 -18.10 1.41 14.97
N LEU A 236 -19.28 1.08 15.44
CA LEU A 236 -20.47 1.95 15.43
C LEU A 236 -20.59 2.80 16.70
N SER A 237 -19.66 2.70 17.64
CA SER A 237 -19.62 3.53 18.84
C SER A 237 -19.29 4.99 18.53
N ALA A 238 -19.76 5.90 19.36
CA ALA A 238 -19.53 7.34 19.20
C ALA A 238 -18.03 7.70 19.15
N SER A 239 -17.18 6.97 19.89
CA SER A 239 -15.72 7.16 19.90
C SER A 239 -15.07 6.78 18.58
N MET A 240 -15.60 5.78 17.86
CA MET A 240 -15.06 5.30 16.58
C MET A 240 -15.56 6.08 15.36
N VAL A 241 -16.61 6.89 15.48
CA VAL A 241 -17.15 7.68 14.34
C VAL A 241 -16.07 8.54 13.70
N THR A 242 -15.21 9.19 14.52
CA THR A 242 -14.10 10.01 14.01
C THR A 242 -13.09 9.19 13.26
N VAL A 243 -12.78 7.98 13.73
CA VAL A 243 -11.86 7.05 13.04
C VAL A 243 -12.44 6.60 11.71
N VAL A 244 -13.68 6.15 11.67
CA VAL A 244 -14.40 5.75 10.44
C VAL A 244 -14.42 6.90 9.43
N PHE A 245 -14.74 8.10 9.87
CA PHE A 245 -14.76 9.30 9.02
C PHE A 245 -13.37 9.61 8.47
N THR A 246 -12.34 9.55 9.30
CA THR A 246 -10.96 9.79 8.89
C THR A 246 -10.50 8.74 7.87
N LEU A 247 -10.74 7.45 8.14
CA LEU A 247 -10.42 6.36 7.22
C LEU A 247 -11.12 6.53 5.87
N PHE A 248 -12.41 6.87 5.89
CA PHE A 248 -13.17 7.15 4.66
C PHE A 248 -12.53 8.28 3.83
N PHE A 249 -12.14 9.39 4.47
CA PHE A 249 -11.54 10.51 3.74
C PHE A 249 -10.12 10.19 3.24
N ILE A 250 -9.31 9.50 4.03
CA ILE A 250 -7.98 9.08 3.59
C ILE A 250 -8.11 8.20 2.35
N ASP A 251 -8.97 7.17 2.40
CA ASP A 251 -9.19 6.25 1.26
C ASP A 251 -9.76 6.99 0.04
N PHE A 252 -10.72 7.89 0.27
CA PHE A 252 -11.32 8.68 -0.80
C PHE A 252 -10.30 9.54 -1.53
N PHE A 253 -9.41 10.22 -0.80
CA PHE A 253 -8.40 11.09 -1.39
C PHE A 253 -7.25 10.30 -2.01
N ASP A 254 -6.80 9.25 -1.38
CA ASP A 254 -5.74 8.37 -1.90
C ASP A 254 -6.20 7.73 -3.22
N THR A 255 -7.37 7.12 -3.24
CA THR A 255 -7.95 6.52 -4.45
C THR A 255 -8.16 7.55 -5.56
N ALA A 256 -8.72 8.73 -5.24
CA ALA A 256 -8.94 9.78 -6.23
C ALA A 256 -7.62 10.33 -6.80
N GLY A 257 -6.62 10.55 -5.95
CA GLY A 257 -5.30 11.03 -6.34
C GLY A 257 -4.54 10.03 -7.21
N THR A 258 -4.48 8.79 -6.76
CA THR A 258 -3.77 7.70 -7.44
C THR A 258 -4.38 7.38 -8.80
N LEU A 259 -5.70 7.17 -8.88
CA LEU A 259 -6.37 6.88 -10.14
C LEU A 259 -6.27 8.05 -11.13
N THR A 260 -6.37 9.30 -10.67
CA THR A 260 -6.20 10.47 -11.52
C THR A 260 -4.77 10.56 -12.06
N SER A 261 -3.78 10.29 -11.23
CA SER A 261 -2.37 10.28 -11.62
C SER A 261 -2.09 9.21 -12.68
N VAL A 262 -2.52 7.98 -12.42
CA VAL A 262 -2.38 6.86 -13.39
C VAL A 262 -3.10 7.15 -14.71
N ALA A 263 -4.29 7.72 -14.64
CA ALA A 263 -5.05 8.10 -15.82
C ALA A 263 -4.35 9.18 -16.66
N ASN A 264 -3.76 10.18 -16.02
CA ASN A 264 -2.98 11.22 -16.69
C ASN A 264 -1.73 10.62 -17.37
N VAL A 265 -0.97 9.78 -16.66
CA VAL A 265 0.25 9.12 -17.20
C VAL A 265 -0.09 8.18 -18.35
N SER A 266 -1.22 7.46 -18.27
CA SER A 266 -1.69 6.56 -19.34
C SER A 266 -2.28 7.29 -20.56
N GLY A 267 -2.39 8.62 -20.53
CA GLY A 267 -2.98 9.44 -21.60
C GLY A 267 -4.48 9.22 -21.82
N LYS A 268 -5.18 8.64 -20.84
CA LYS A 268 -6.63 8.38 -20.91
C LYS A 268 -7.49 9.58 -20.47
N ILE A 269 -6.89 10.53 -19.76
CA ILE A 269 -7.52 11.83 -19.45
C ILE A 269 -6.88 12.86 -20.36
N GLY A 270 -7.62 13.45 -21.27
CA GLY A 270 -7.13 14.50 -22.15
C GLY A 270 -7.35 14.27 -23.65
N ARG A 271 -8.18 13.28 -24.00
CA ARG A 271 -8.70 13.11 -25.37
C ARG A 271 -10.21 13.21 -25.39
#